data_2031d7a9d0bdcf60a89e8e4083daaaca
#
_entry.id   2031d7a9d0bdcf60a89e8e4083daaaca
#
_cell.length_a   1.000
_cell.length_b   1.000
_cell.length_c   1.000
_cell.angle_alpha   90.00
_cell.angle_beta   90.00
_cell.angle_gamma   90.00
#
_symmetry.space_group_name_H-M   'P 1'
#
loop_
_entity.id
_entity.type
_entity.pdbx_description
1 polymer ?
#
loop_
_entity_poly.entity_id
_entity_poly.type
_entity_poly.pdbx_seq_one_letter_code
_entity_poly.pdbx_strand_id
1 'polypeptide(L)'
;MAKTSRPFSLRREVQTPGIMGILNVTPDSFHGPSRQASLEEAISNGIMMIENGAEIIDIGGESTRPGSEPVTIKEEIRRVVPLIEGLCDRIHNPQISIDTRNVEVARKAIQAGAAMINDVSGLRDDAMKNLVLDTGVPVCIMHMLGDPKTMQANPVYSDVVQEVCSELHQKATELIDAGHPAELICLDPGIGFGKTLDHNLQLLKAHETLRGEHDLAILWGVSRKSMIGQITGHEQSEDRLYGTLGVAAYAQQQNIDWLRVHDVQAHTDLRSVLRKLD
;
A
#
# COMPACT_ATOMS: atom_id res chain seq x y z
N MET A 1 7.73 -7.85 -25.91
CA MET A 1 7.63 -8.87 -24.86
C MET A 1 7.67 -8.11 -23.54
N ALA A 2 6.60 -8.16 -22.75
CA ALA A 2 6.57 -7.52 -21.44
C ALA A 2 7.67 -8.15 -20.57
N LYS A 3 8.54 -7.31 -19.99
CA LYS A 3 9.51 -7.74 -18.97
C LYS A 3 8.72 -7.98 -17.69
N THR A 4 8.10 -9.15 -17.56
CA THR A 4 7.49 -9.55 -16.31
C THR A 4 8.62 -9.81 -15.32
N SER A 5 8.76 -8.97 -14.29
CA SER A 5 9.53 -9.32 -13.10
C SER A 5 8.97 -10.63 -12.54
N ARG A 6 9.84 -11.53 -12.07
CA ARG A 6 9.32 -12.73 -11.38
C ARG A 6 8.56 -12.28 -10.13
N PRO A 7 7.39 -12.89 -9.87
CA PRO A 7 6.70 -12.66 -8.61
C PRO A 7 7.65 -12.92 -7.44
N PHE A 8 7.64 -12.03 -6.45
CA PHE A 8 8.42 -12.19 -5.23
C PHE A 8 7.46 -12.48 -4.07
N SER A 9 7.88 -13.29 -3.10
CA SER A 9 7.09 -13.56 -1.91
C SER A 9 6.86 -12.28 -1.11
N LEU A 10 5.61 -12.01 -0.75
CA LEU A 10 5.25 -10.91 0.14
C LEU A 10 5.44 -11.28 1.61
N ARG A 11 5.35 -12.58 1.95
CA ARG A 11 5.68 -13.07 3.29
C ARG A 11 7.19 -13.02 3.50
N ARG A 12 7.63 -12.36 4.57
CA ARG A 12 9.05 -12.16 4.86
C ARG A 12 9.54 -13.15 5.92
N GLU A 13 10.65 -13.78 5.63
CA GLU A 13 11.35 -14.67 6.59
C GLU A 13 12.24 -13.90 7.57
N VAL A 14 12.50 -12.60 7.28
CA VAL A 14 13.35 -11.74 8.11
C VAL A 14 12.52 -10.95 9.13
N GLN A 15 13.04 -10.81 10.35
CA GLN A 15 12.36 -10.14 11.46
C GLN A 15 12.24 -8.59 11.31
N THR A 16 12.44 -8.06 10.11
CA THR A 16 12.36 -6.62 9.88
C THR A 16 11.40 -6.31 8.75
N PRO A 17 10.46 -5.34 8.95
CA PRO A 17 9.54 -4.94 7.90
C PRO A 17 10.25 -4.48 6.63
N GLY A 18 9.74 -4.89 5.47
CA GLY A 18 10.07 -4.28 4.19
C GLY A 18 9.49 -2.87 4.10
N ILE A 19 10.11 -2.01 3.32
CA ILE A 19 9.68 -0.63 3.14
C ILE A 19 9.05 -0.47 1.77
N MET A 20 7.76 -0.09 1.75
CA MET A 20 7.01 0.30 0.56
C MET A 20 6.87 1.82 0.56
N GLY A 21 7.58 2.49 -0.35
CA GLY A 21 7.56 3.95 -0.49
C GLY A 21 6.33 4.43 -1.24
N ILE A 22 5.63 5.44 -0.70
CA ILE A 22 4.42 6.02 -1.29
C ILE A 22 4.82 7.09 -2.31
N LEU A 23 4.47 6.88 -3.58
CA LEU A 23 4.70 7.84 -4.65
C LEU A 23 3.36 8.27 -5.30
N ASN A 24 2.73 9.30 -4.73
CA ASN A 24 1.46 9.82 -5.23
C ASN A 24 1.67 10.82 -6.36
N VAL A 25 0.94 10.63 -7.45
CA VAL A 25 0.92 11.53 -8.61
C VAL A 25 -0.27 12.47 -8.50
N THR A 26 -0.03 13.70 -8.03
CA THR A 26 -1.10 14.69 -7.80
C THR A 26 -1.50 15.43 -9.09
N PRO A 27 -2.72 16.02 -9.14
CA PRO A 27 -3.19 16.79 -10.31
C PRO A 27 -2.26 17.95 -10.71
N ASP A 28 -1.70 18.65 -9.73
CA ASP A 28 -0.85 19.82 -9.95
C ASP A 28 0.46 19.47 -10.64
N SER A 29 0.92 18.22 -10.49
CA SER A 29 2.15 17.71 -11.11
C SER A 29 2.04 17.47 -12.62
N PHE A 30 0.83 17.45 -13.22
CA PHE A 30 0.64 17.00 -14.61
C PHE A 30 -0.23 17.90 -15.49
N HIS A 31 -0.44 19.17 -15.13
CA HIS A 31 -1.20 20.12 -15.93
C HIS A 31 -0.27 21.08 -16.71
N GLY A 32 -0.52 21.23 -18.02
CA GLY A 32 0.08 22.23 -18.88
C GLY A 32 1.54 21.99 -19.32
N PRO A 33 2.30 23.05 -19.64
CA PRO A 33 3.67 22.97 -20.18
C PRO A 33 4.71 22.35 -19.21
N SER A 34 4.38 22.30 -17.90
CA SER A 34 5.25 21.72 -16.85
C SER A 34 5.15 20.21 -16.72
N ARG A 35 4.27 19.53 -17.49
CA ARG A 35 3.99 18.10 -17.37
C ARG A 35 5.24 17.21 -17.47
N GLN A 36 6.13 17.51 -18.42
CA GLN A 36 7.35 16.71 -18.61
C GLN A 36 8.33 16.92 -17.45
N ALA A 37 8.46 18.14 -16.95
CA ALA A 37 9.29 18.44 -15.78
C ALA A 37 8.77 17.72 -14.53
N SER A 38 7.45 17.70 -14.31
CA SER A 38 6.82 17.01 -13.19
C SER A 38 6.94 15.49 -13.28
N LEU A 39 6.90 14.90 -14.47
CA LEU A 39 7.17 13.48 -14.67
C LEU A 39 8.61 13.11 -14.31
N GLU A 40 9.58 13.91 -14.79
CA GLU A 40 11.00 13.73 -14.46
C GLU A 40 11.26 13.87 -12.95
N GLU A 41 10.60 14.80 -12.29
CA GLU A 41 10.65 14.95 -10.83
C GLU A 41 10.07 13.72 -10.11
N ALA A 42 8.90 13.21 -10.55
CA ALA A 42 8.31 12.02 -9.97
C ALA A 42 9.19 10.78 -10.16
N ILE A 43 9.81 10.62 -11.35
CA ILE A 43 10.78 9.54 -11.61
C ILE A 43 11.99 9.68 -10.69
N SER A 44 12.55 10.90 -10.56
CA SER A 44 13.69 11.17 -9.68
C SER A 44 13.37 10.86 -8.21
N ASN A 45 12.16 11.20 -7.76
CA ASN A 45 11.69 10.87 -6.42
C ASN A 45 11.57 9.35 -6.22
N GLY A 46 11.05 8.60 -7.19
CA GLY A 46 11.00 7.15 -7.14
C GLY A 46 12.39 6.50 -7.07
N ILE A 47 13.35 7.00 -7.86
CA ILE A 47 14.76 6.56 -7.80
C ILE A 47 15.34 6.83 -6.41
N MET A 48 15.17 8.05 -5.90
CA MET A 48 15.65 8.43 -4.56
C MET A 48 15.04 7.56 -3.45
N MET A 49 13.76 7.20 -3.55
CA MET A 49 13.15 6.27 -2.58
C MET A 49 13.84 4.90 -2.58
N ILE A 50 14.18 4.35 -3.75
CA ILE A 50 14.91 3.07 -3.86
C ILE A 50 16.33 3.21 -3.30
N GLU A 51 17.04 4.27 -3.63
CA GLU A 51 18.39 4.56 -3.09
C GLU A 51 18.36 4.71 -1.57
N ASN A 52 17.28 5.26 -1.02
CA ASN A 52 17.04 5.39 0.41
C ASN A 52 16.54 4.09 1.07
N GLY A 53 16.39 3.00 0.33
CA GLY A 53 16.09 1.67 0.85
C GLY A 53 14.64 1.22 0.79
N ALA A 54 13.79 1.85 -0.03
CA ALA A 54 12.50 1.28 -0.40
C ALA A 54 12.70 0.01 -1.22
N GLU A 55 11.99 -1.04 -0.85
CA GLU A 55 12.01 -2.33 -1.56
C GLU A 55 10.89 -2.41 -2.61
N ILE A 56 9.81 -1.67 -2.38
CA ILE A 56 8.69 -1.50 -3.31
C ILE A 56 8.39 0.00 -3.43
N ILE A 57 8.07 0.47 -4.63
CA ILE A 57 7.48 1.80 -4.86
C ILE A 57 6.00 1.62 -5.18
N ASP A 58 5.13 2.21 -4.35
CA ASP A 58 3.68 2.12 -4.53
C ASP A 58 3.16 3.40 -5.17
N ILE A 59 2.72 3.29 -6.42
CA ILE A 59 2.34 4.42 -7.27
C ILE A 59 0.83 4.57 -7.27
N GLY A 60 0.33 5.74 -6.84
CA GLY A 60 -1.09 6.08 -6.86
C GLY A 60 -1.40 7.30 -7.73
N GLY A 61 -2.39 7.18 -8.62
CA GLY A 61 -2.87 8.27 -9.49
C GLY A 61 -4.13 8.98 -8.97
N GLU A 62 -4.81 8.39 -8.00
CA GLU A 62 -5.98 8.92 -7.30
C GLU A 62 -5.67 9.07 -5.81
N SER A 63 -6.14 10.16 -5.19
CA SER A 63 -6.04 10.30 -3.74
C SER A 63 -7.22 9.60 -3.07
N THR A 64 -6.96 8.67 -2.17
CA THR A 64 -7.97 7.98 -1.35
C THR A 64 -8.19 8.66 0.01
N ARG A 65 -7.66 9.87 0.22
CA ARG A 65 -7.88 10.65 1.45
C ARG A 65 -9.36 11.06 1.55
N PRO A 66 -9.92 11.13 2.78
CA PRO A 66 -11.27 11.60 2.98
C PRO A 66 -11.51 12.96 2.30
N GLY A 67 -12.60 13.07 1.51
CA GLY A 67 -12.95 14.30 0.81
C GLY A 67 -12.22 14.60 -0.50
N SER A 68 -11.33 13.71 -0.97
CA SER A 68 -10.70 13.87 -2.28
C SER A 68 -11.71 13.70 -3.43
N GLU A 69 -11.53 14.48 -4.50
CA GLU A 69 -12.35 14.34 -5.70
C GLU A 69 -11.90 13.10 -6.51
N PRO A 70 -12.85 12.32 -7.03
CA PRO A 70 -12.53 11.17 -7.87
C PRO A 70 -11.83 11.59 -9.15
N VAL A 71 -10.87 10.77 -9.56
CA VAL A 71 -10.15 10.94 -10.83
C VAL A 71 -10.77 10.01 -11.87
N THR A 72 -10.89 10.47 -13.14
CA THR A 72 -11.36 9.59 -14.21
C THR A 72 -10.29 8.51 -14.51
N ILE A 73 -10.74 7.31 -14.88
CA ILE A 73 -9.84 6.18 -15.25
C ILE A 73 -8.81 6.62 -16.30
N LYS A 74 -9.24 7.39 -17.31
CA LYS A 74 -8.35 7.90 -18.36
C LYS A 74 -7.26 8.82 -17.81
N GLU A 75 -7.62 9.68 -16.85
CA GLU A 75 -6.66 10.58 -16.22
C GLU A 75 -5.71 9.83 -15.28
N GLU A 76 -6.21 8.85 -14.52
CA GLU A 76 -5.39 8.00 -13.66
C GLU A 76 -4.34 7.23 -14.49
N ILE A 77 -4.73 6.57 -15.58
CA ILE A 77 -3.82 5.93 -16.53
C ILE A 77 -2.76 6.91 -17.05
N ARG A 78 -3.18 8.13 -17.44
CA ARG A 78 -2.29 9.17 -17.96
C ARG A 78 -1.22 9.59 -16.96
N ARG A 79 -1.51 9.51 -15.66
CA ARG A 79 -0.58 9.84 -14.58
C ARG A 79 0.39 8.71 -14.29
N VAL A 80 -0.12 7.50 -14.12
CA VAL A 80 0.68 6.39 -13.57
C VAL A 80 1.52 5.67 -14.62
N VAL A 81 0.99 5.45 -15.83
CA VAL A 81 1.66 4.64 -16.85
C VAL A 81 3.02 5.23 -17.28
N PRO A 82 3.13 6.54 -17.63
CA PRO A 82 4.43 7.09 -18.01
C PRO A 82 5.46 7.08 -16.88
N LEU A 83 5.00 7.19 -15.61
CA LEU A 83 5.87 7.11 -14.44
C LEU A 83 6.42 5.70 -14.26
N ILE A 84 5.57 4.67 -14.39
CA ILE A 84 5.98 3.26 -14.32
C ILE A 84 7.00 2.94 -15.41
N GLU A 85 6.71 3.30 -16.67
CA GLU A 85 7.61 3.11 -17.80
C GLU A 85 8.97 3.81 -17.56
N GLY A 86 8.93 5.08 -17.13
CA GLY A 86 10.13 5.87 -16.86
C GLY A 86 11.01 5.31 -15.72
N LEU A 87 10.41 4.69 -14.70
CA LEU A 87 11.14 3.98 -13.64
C LEU A 87 11.72 2.66 -14.15
N CYS A 88 10.96 1.89 -14.92
CA CYS A 88 11.41 0.63 -15.51
C CYS A 88 12.58 0.80 -16.50
N ASP A 89 12.63 1.94 -17.19
CA ASP A 89 13.73 2.27 -18.12
C ASP A 89 15.03 2.64 -17.39
N ARG A 90 14.95 3.18 -16.17
CA ARG A 90 16.10 3.70 -15.42
C ARG A 90 16.59 2.79 -14.31
N ILE A 91 15.76 1.90 -13.82
CA ILE A 91 16.06 0.98 -12.72
C ILE A 91 15.98 -0.46 -13.23
N HIS A 92 16.98 -1.24 -12.90
CA HIS A 92 16.97 -2.65 -13.25
C HIS A 92 16.00 -3.42 -12.35
N ASN A 93 14.91 -3.94 -12.94
CA ASN A 93 13.90 -4.77 -12.28
C ASN A 93 13.29 -4.14 -11.01
N PRO A 94 12.74 -2.89 -11.09
CA PRO A 94 12.15 -2.26 -9.92
C PRO A 94 10.90 -3.01 -9.47
N GLN A 95 10.70 -3.12 -8.16
CA GLN A 95 9.44 -3.64 -7.62
C GLN A 95 8.44 -2.47 -7.52
N ILE A 96 7.54 -2.39 -8.47
CA ILE A 96 6.52 -1.34 -8.55
C ILE A 96 5.15 -1.93 -8.23
N SER A 97 4.48 -1.35 -7.24
CA SER A 97 3.08 -1.59 -6.92
C SER A 97 2.21 -0.49 -7.54
N ILE A 98 1.03 -0.84 -8.02
CA ILE A 98 0.00 0.11 -8.43
C ILE A 98 -1.10 0.20 -7.39
N ASP A 99 -1.26 1.38 -6.76
CA ASP A 99 -2.34 1.70 -5.81
C ASP A 99 -3.56 2.17 -6.61
N THR A 100 -4.49 1.26 -6.87
CA THR A 100 -5.71 1.56 -7.60
C THR A 100 -6.84 0.56 -7.30
N ARG A 101 -8.08 1.05 -7.34
CA ARG A 101 -9.31 0.24 -7.30
C ARG A 101 -9.90 -0.02 -8.71
N ASN A 102 -9.28 0.53 -9.75
CA ASN A 102 -9.78 0.47 -11.12
C ASN A 102 -9.03 -0.60 -11.91
N VAL A 103 -9.72 -1.67 -12.32
CA VAL A 103 -9.14 -2.81 -13.05
C VAL A 103 -8.44 -2.39 -14.35
N GLU A 104 -8.97 -1.39 -15.06
CA GLU A 104 -8.37 -0.91 -16.32
C GLU A 104 -7.02 -0.20 -16.05
N VAL A 105 -6.93 0.56 -14.96
CA VAL A 105 -5.68 1.19 -14.51
C VAL A 105 -4.67 0.12 -14.12
N ALA A 106 -5.07 -0.85 -13.30
CA ALA A 106 -4.21 -1.96 -12.90
C ALA A 106 -3.68 -2.74 -14.10
N ARG A 107 -4.54 -3.06 -15.07
CA ARG A 107 -4.15 -3.73 -16.32
C ARG A 107 -3.10 -2.95 -17.11
N LYS A 108 -3.30 -1.63 -17.27
CA LYS A 108 -2.35 -0.76 -17.97
C LYS A 108 -1.04 -0.61 -17.22
N ALA A 109 -1.09 -0.50 -15.89
CA ALA A 109 0.09 -0.44 -15.04
C ALA A 109 0.94 -1.72 -15.12
N ILE A 110 0.31 -2.91 -15.09
CA ILE A 110 1.01 -4.20 -15.28
C ILE A 110 1.66 -4.27 -16.66
N GLN A 111 0.94 -3.84 -17.72
CA GLN A 111 1.51 -3.79 -19.08
C GLN A 111 2.71 -2.85 -19.18
N ALA A 112 2.75 -1.78 -18.40
CA ALA A 112 3.84 -0.81 -18.31
C ALA A 112 5.02 -1.29 -17.44
N GLY A 113 4.84 -2.36 -16.64
CA GLY A 113 5.91 -2.94 -15.83
C GLY A 113 5.65 -2.97 -14.32
N ALA A 114 4.45 -2.60 -13.85
CA ALA A 114 4.09 -2.81 -12.46
C ALA A 114 4.10 -4.32 -12.13
N ALA A 115 4.63 -4.67 -10.97
CA ALA A 115 4.86 -6.03 -10.52
C ALA A 115 3.86 -6.49 -9.44
N MET A 116 3.03 -5.59 -8.91
CA MET A 116 2.10 -5.84 -7.81
C MET A 116 0.86 -4.94 -7.94
N ILE A 117 -0.28 -5.41 -7.46
CA ILE A 117 -1.49 -4.61 -7.29
C ILE A 117 -1.71 -4.34 -5.80
N ASN A 118 -1.96 -3.08 -5.43
CA ASN A 118 -2.43 -2.67 -4.12
C ASN A 118 -3.87 -2.16 -4.27
N ASP A 119 -4.86 -3.01 -3.94
CA ASP A 119 -6.27 -2.65 -4.10
C ASP A 119 -6.89 -2.21 -2.78
N VAL A 120 -7.03 -0.89 -2.64
CA VAL A 120 -7.66 -0.27 -1.46
C VAL A 120 -9.16 -0.54 -1.34
N SER A 121 -9.80 -1.11 -2.37
CA SER A 121 -11.20 -1.53 -2.32
C SER A 121 -11.39 -2.98 -1.83
N GLY A 122 -10.30 -3.73 -1.63
CA GLY A 122 -10.35 -5.09 -1.10
C GLY A 122 -10.92 -6.13 -2.06
N LEU A 123 -10.59 -6.02 -3.35
CA LEU A 123 -11.08 -6.91 -4.42
C LEU A 123 -12.62 -7.00 -4.47
N ARG A 124 -13.31 -5.86 -4.28
CA ARG A 124 -14.77 -5.79 -4.41
C ARG A 124 -15.23 -5.96 -5.86
N ASP A 125 -14.37 -5.62 -6.82
CA ASP A 125 -14.63 -5.82 -8.24
C ASP A 125 -14.10 -7.20 -8.67
N ASP A 126 -14.99 -8.10 -9.11
CA ASP A 126 -14.62 -9.42 -9.62
C ASP A 126 -13.67 -9.33 -10.83
N ALA A 127 -13.74 -8.26 -11.62
CA ALA A 127 -12.81 -8.05 -12.72
C ALA A 127 -11.37 -7.79 -12.24
N MET A 128 -11.18 -7.15 -11.07
CA MET A 128 -9.87 -7.00 -10.43
C MET A 128 -9.35 -8.34 -9.93
N LYS A 129 -10.21 -9.14 -9.26
CA LYS A 129 -9.88 -10.49 -8.82
C LYS A 129 -9.43 -11.36 -10.00
N ASN A 130 -10.18 -11.36 -11.10
CA ASN A 130 -9.82 -12.09 -12.31
C ASN A 130 -8.50 -11.61 -12.91
N LEU A 131 -8.22 -10.30 -12.90
CA LEU A 131 -6.93 -9.76 -13.37
C LEU A 131 -5.76 -10.30 -12.51
N VAL A 132 -5.91 -10.37 -11.20
CA VAL A 132 -4.89 -10.95 -10.29
C VAL A 132 -4.64 -12.42 -10.66
N LEU A 133 -5.71 -13.21 -10.84
CA LEU A 133 -5.61 -14.63 -11.20
C LEU A 133 -4.98 -14.84 -12.59
N ASP A 134 -5.38 -14.05 -13.58
CA ASP A 134 -4.87 -14.15 -14.96
C ASP A 134 -3.39 -13.77 -15.08
N THR A 135 -2.95 -12.81 -14.29
CA THR A 135 -1.57 -12.30 -14.36
C THR A 135 -0.62 -12.96 -13.37
N GLY A 136 -1.15 -13.54 -12.28
CA GLY A 136 -0.37 -14.15 -11.21
C GLY A 136 0.52 -13.17 -10.44
N VAL A 137 0.22 -11.86 -10.49
CA VAL A 137 1.00 -10.84 -9.77
C VAL A 137 0.66 -10.84 -8.29
N PRO A 138 1.62 -10.49 -7.41
CA PRO A 138 1.34 -10.22 -6.00
C PRO A 138 0.22 -9.19 -5.81
N VAL A 139 -0.57 -9.36 -4.75
CA VAL A 139 -1.69 -8.46 -4.44
C VAL A 139 -1.73 -8.10 -2.96
N CYS A 140 -1.95 -6.82 -2.65
CA CYS A 140 -2.35 -6.35 -1.33
C CYS A 140 -3.87 -6.10 -1.33
N ILE A 141 -4.56 -6.74 -0.39
CA ILE A 141 -6.00 -6.63 -0.20
C ILE A 141 -6.24 -5.78 1.04
N MET A 142 -6.82 -4.58 0.87
CA MET A 142 -7.08 -3.68 1.99
C MET A 142 -8.56 -3.69 2.40
N HIS A 143 -8.81 -3.67 3.71
CA HIS A 143 -10.16 -3.47 4.23
C HIS A 143 -10.52 -1.97 4.34
N MET A 144 -11.69 -1.61 3.80
CA MET A 144 -12.26 -0.27 3.94
C MET A 144 -13.78 -0.38 4.19
N LEU A 145 -14.29 0.28 5.24
CA LEU A 145 -15.73 0.36 5.49
C LEU A 145 -16.38 1.39 4.54
N GLY A 146 -17.28 0.93 3.66
CA GLY A 146 -17.96 1.82 2.71
C GLY A 146 -17.04 2.34 1.61
N ASP A 147 -17.05 3.64 1.37
CA ASP A 147 -16.23 4.33 0.35
C ASP A 147 -15.47 5.54 0.94
N PRO A 148 -14.43 6.06 0.26
CA PRO A 148 -13.59 7.14 0.80
C PRO A 148 -14.34 8.42 1.20
N LYS A 149 -15.50 8.71 0.60
CA LYS A 149 -16.28 9.93 0.90
C LYS A 149 -17.06 9.82 2.19
N THR A 150 -17.56 8.64 2.53
CA THR A 150 -18.52 8.42 3.62
C THR A 150 -17.93 7.61 4.79
N MET A 151 -16.83 6.91 4.59
CA MET A 151 -16.25 5.94 5.55
C MET A 151 -16.01 6.50 6.95
N GLN A 152 -15.71 7.79 7.12
CA GLN A 152 -15.40 8.40 8.41
C GLN A 152 -16.61 9.03 9.12
N ALA A 153 -17.81 9.06 8.50
CA ALA A 153 -18.95 9.74 9.06
C ALA A 153 -19.46 9.09 10.36
N ASN A 154 -19.49 7.76 10.42
CA ASN A 154 -19.89 7.01 11.62
C ASN A 154 -19.44 5.54 11.49
N PRO A 155 -18.16 5.21 11.67
CA PRO A 155 -17.69 3.83 11.56
C PRO A 155 -18.14 3.00 12.77
N VAL A 156 -19.02 2.02 12.54
CA VAL A 156 -19.58 1.13 13.57
C VAL A 156 -19.19 -0.31 13.25
N TYR A 157 -18.67 -1.01 14.26
CA TYR A 157 -18.37 -2.43 14.25
C TYR A 157 -18.91 -3.05 15.54
N SER A 158 -19.39 -4.27 15.48
CA SER A 158 -19.68 -5.08 16.67
C SER A 158 -18.39 -5.62 17.28
N ASP A 159 -17.49 -6.12 16.43
CA ASP A 159 -16.11 -6.51 16.74
C ASP A 159 -15.25 -6.20 15.51
N VAL A 160 -14.47 -5.11 15.59
CA VAL A 160 -13.66 -4.63 14.46
C VAL A 160 -12.60 -5.64 14.02
N VAL A 161 -12.02 -6.38 14.96
CA VAL A 161 -10.99 -7.38 14.62
C VAL A 161 -11.61 -8.54 13.87
N GLN A 162 -12.70 -9.11 14.41
CA GLN A 162 -13.37 -10.24 13.79
C GLN A 162 -13.94 -9.89 12.41
N GLU A 163 -14.62 -8.75 12.28
CA GLU A 163 -15.25 -8.34 11.03
C GLU A 163 -14.20 -8.08 9.95
N VAL A 164 -13.13 -7.33 10.26
CA VAL A 164 -12.06 -7.01 9.32
C VAL A 164 -11.28 -8.27 8.91
N CYS A 165 -10.89 -9.12 9.87
CA CYS A 165 -10.17 -10.35 9.56
C CYS A 165 -11.03 -11.30 8.73
N SER A 166 -12.32 -11.47 9.07
CA SER A 166 -13.23 -12.35 8.32
C SER A 166 -13.38 -11.91 6.86
N GLU A 167 -13.57 -10.59 6.59
CA GLU A 167 -13.69 -10.07 5.21
C GLU A 167 -12.38 -10.31 4.43
N LEU A 168 -11.23 -9.98 5.02
CA LEU A 168 -9.94 -10.13 4.36
C LEU A 168 -9.58 -11.60 4.11
N HIS A 169 -9.81 -12.48 5.09
CA HIS A 169 -9.57 -13.92 4.95
C HIS A 169 -10.47 -14.54 3.89
N GLN A 170 -11.75 -14.16 3.84
CA GLN A 170 -12.63 -14.61 2.78
C GLN A 170 -12.07 -14.29 1.39
N LYS A 171 -11.63 -13.04 1.16
CA LYS A 171 -11.05 -12.61 -0.11
C LYS A 171 -9.75 -13.34 -0.45
N ALA A 172 -8.88 -13.54 0.55
CA ALA A 172 -7.65 -14.29 0.36
C ALA A 172 -7.94 -15.78 0.03
N THR A 173 -8.86 -16.41 0.74
CA THR A 173 -9.26 -17.80 0.50
C THR A 173 -9.86 -17.98 -0.91
N GLU A 174 -10.71 -17.04 -1.36
CA GLU A 174 -11.24 -17.06 -2.74
C GLU A 174 -10.13 -17.08 -3.80
N LEU A 175 -9.03 -16.33 -3.59
CA LEU A 175 -7.86 -16.34 -4.49
C LEU A 175 -7.08 -17.65 -4.39
N ILE A 176 -6.83 -18.14 -3.17
CA ILE A 176 -6.07 -19.37 -2.93
C ILE A 176 -6.79 -20.58 -3.52
N ASP A 177 -8.11 -20.69 -3.32
CA ASP A 177 -8.95 -21.74 -3.89
C ASP A 177 -8.98 -21.72 -5.42
N ALA A 178 -8.83 -20.51 -6.00
CA ALA A 178 -8.69 -20.34 -7.45
C ALA A 178 -7.24 -20.60 -7.96
N GLY A 179 -6.31 -20.99 -7.08
CA GLY A 179 -4.93 -21.38 -7.42
C GLY A 179 -3.89 -20.25 -7.33
N HIS A 180 -4.24 -19.08 -6.77
CA HIS A 180 -3.26 -18.03 -6.53
C HIS A 180 -2.39 -18.37 -5.30
N PRO A 181 -1.04 -18.28 -5.38
CA PRO A 181 -0.17 -18.64 -4.26
C PRO A 181 -0.37 -17.73 -3.04
N ALA A 182 -0.49 -18.33 -1.85
CA ALA A 182 -0.68 -17.58 -0.60
C ALA A 182 0.47 -16.61 -0.30
N GLU A 183 1.70 -16.96 -0.66
CA GLU A 183 2.90 -16.11 -0.51
C GLU A 183 2.87 -14.84 -1.37
N LEU A 184 1.96 -14.74 -2.34
CA LEU A 184 1.75 -13.56 -3.17
C LEU A 184 0.57 -12.69 -2.69
N ILE A 185 -0.02 -13.02 -1.54
CA ILE A 185 -1.13 -12.27 -0.93
C ILE A 185 -0.63 -11.53 0.30
N CYS A 186 -0.96 -10.25 0.38
CA CYS A 186 -0.74 -9.40 1.54
C CYS A 186 -2.07 -8.81 2.02
N LEU A 187 -2.27 -8.74 3.33
CA LEU A 187 -3.45 -8.15 3.93
C LEU A 187 -3.12 -6.80 4.59
N ASP A 188 -3.91 -5.77 4.29
CA ASP A 188 -3.86 -4.48 4.99
C ASP A 188 -5.17 -4.29 5.77
N PRO A 189 -5.14 -4.17 7.11
CA PRO A 189 -6.34 -3.92 7.90
C PRO A 189 -7.01 -2.58 7.61
N GLY A 190 -6.40 -1.73 6.79
CA GLY A 190 -6.96 -0.44 6.40
C GLY A 190 -7.05 0.55 7.56
N ILE A 191 -5.95 0.75 8.29
CA ILE A 191 -5.86 1.72 9.38
C ILE A 191 -6.28 3.11 8.88
N GLY A 192 -7.27 3.74 9.54
CA GLY A 192 -7.79 5.06 9.16
C GLY A 192 -8.83 5.05 8.03
N PHE A 193 -9.22 3.88 7.50
CA PHE A 193 -10.26 3.74 6.49
C PHE A 193 -11.56 3.22 7.12
N GLY A 194 -12.46 4.14 7.51
CA GLY A 194 -13.71 3.81 8.18
C GLY A 194 -13.49 3.22 9.58
N LYS A 195 -12.61 3.81 10.39
CA LYS A 195 -12.24 3.33 11.72
C LYS A 195 -11.99 4.46 12.70
N THR A 196 -12.41 4.29 13.95
CA THR A 196 -12.06 5.18 15.07
C THR A 196 -10.62 4.95 15.51
N LEU A 197 -10.08 5.79 16.41
CA LEU A 197 -8.76 5.56 17.01
C LEU A 197 -8.71 4.20 17.71
N ASP A 198 -9.73 3.87 18.50
CA ASP A 198 -9.79 2.62 19.25
C ASP A 198 -9.83 1.40 18.31
N HIS A 199 -10.62 1.45 17.24
CA HIS A 199 -10.64 0.40 16.20
C HIS A 199 -9.25 0.21 15.58
N ASN A 200 -8.54 1.29 15.26
CA ASN A 200 -7.20 1.22 14.69
C ASN A 200 -6.20 0.57 15.65
N LEU A 201 -6.25 0.93 16.94
CA LEU A 201 -5.38 0.36 17.97
C LEU A 201 -5.65 -1.13 18.21
N GLN A 202 -6.92 -1.56 18.18
CA GLN A 202 -7.29 -2.97 18.29
C GLN A 202 -6.73 -3.77 17.11
N LEU A 203 -6.86 -3.28 15.88
CA LEU A 203 -6.35 -3.95 14.67
C LEU A 203 -4.82 -4.07 14.66
N LEU A 204 -4.10 -3.04 15.08
CA LEU A 204 -2.62 -3.11 15.18
C LEU A 204 -2.16 -4.15 16.21
N LYS A 205 -2.95 -4.41 17.27
CA LYS A 205 -2.65 -5.44 18.27
C LYS A 205 -3.05 -6.85 17.83
N ALA A 206 -3.91 -6.99 16.82
CA ALA A 206 -4.48 -8.24 16.36
C ALA A 206 -3.78 -8.85 15.13
N HIS A 207 -2.49 -8.53 14.91
CA HIS A 207 -1.73 -8.94 13.72
C HIS A 207 -1.68 -10.46 13.54
N GLU A 208 -1.58 -11.26 14.61
CA GLU A 208 -1.61 -12.72 14.53
C GLU A 208 -2.96 -13.23 13.99
N THR A 209 -4.07 -12.65 14.47
CA THR A 209 -5.40 -12.98 13.95
C THR A 209 -5.51 -12.60 12.48
N LEU A 210 -4.93 -11.46 12.08
CA LEU A 210 -4.96 -10.99 10.70
C LEU A 210 -4.17 -11.93 9.76
N ARG A 211 -3.05 -12.54 10.20
CA ARG A 211 -2.30 -13.53 9.40
C ARG A 211 -3.15 -14.73 9.03
N GLY A 212 -4.01 -15.16 9.93
CA GLY A 212 -4.89 -16.30 9.73
C GLY A 212 -4.16 -17.64 9.54
N GLU A 213 -4.90 -18.66 9.14
CA GLU A 213 -4.40 -20.03 8.97
C GLU A 213 -3.38 -20.21 7.82
N HIS A 214 -3.41 -19.31 6.84
CA HIS A 214 -2.49 -19.33 5.69
C HIS A 214 -1.18 -18.57 5.94
N ASP A 215 -0.95 -18.04 7.15
CA ASP A 215 0.22 -17.23 7.53
C ASP A 215 0.52 -16.11 6.50
N LEU A 216 -0.51 -15.36 6.11
CA LEU A 216 -0.43 -14.35 5.06
C LEU A 216 0.45 -13.17 5.47
N ALA A 217 1.06 -12.50 4.48
CA ALA A 217 1.79 -11.27 4.70
C ALA A 217 0.88 -10.15 5.21
N ILE A 218 1.42 -9.26 6.05
CA ILE A 218 0.70 -8.10 6.59
C ILE A 218 1.40 -6.82 6.17
N LEU A 219 0.62 -5.87 5.69
CA LEU A 219 1.05 -4.49 5.43
C LEU A 219 0.37 -3.54 6.41
N TRP A 220 1.16 -2.64 7.01
CA TRP A 220 0.63 -1.52 7.77
C TRP A 220 0.87 -0.20 7.04
N GLY A 221 -0.22 0.45 6.63
CA GLY A 221 -0.22 1.80 6.07
C GLY A 221 -0.57 2.84 7.14
N VAL A 222 0.33 3.17 8.05
CA VAL A 222 0.07 4.09 9.18
C VAL A 222 0.72 5.47 9.02
N SER A 223 1.54 5.64 7.99
CA SER A 223 2.39 6.82 7.80
C SER A 223 1.60 8.12 7.80
N ARG A 224 1.90 8.99 8.77
CA ARG A 224 1.33 10.33 8.95
C ARG A 224 -0.20 10.37 9.12
N LYS A 225 -0.85 9.23 9.40
CA LYS A 225 -2.30 9.14 9.52
C LYS A 225 -2.83 9.88 10.75
N SER A 226 -4.12 10.25 10.71
CA SER A 226 -4.80 11.02 11.76
C SER A 226 -4.75 10.37 13.14
N MET A 227 -4.72 9.03 13.22
CA MET A 227 -4.56 8.32 14.48
C MET A 227 -3.28 8.73 15.22
N ILE A 228 -2.17 8.95 14.49
CA ILE A 228 -0.90 9.43 15.10
C ILE A 228 -1.12 10.83 15.69
N GLY A 229 -1.78 11.72 14.92
CA GLY A 229 -2.11 13.06 15.40
C GLY A 229 -2.99 13.05 16.64
N GLN A 230 -4.00 12.16 16.71
CA GLN A 230 -4.86 12.00 17.89
C GLN A 230 -4.08 11.52 19.13
N ILE A 231 -3.07 10.68 18.96
CA ILE A 231 -2.23 10.17 20.06
C ILE A 231 -1.24 11.25 20.52
N THR A 232 -0.62 11.97 19.59
CA THR A 232 0.51 12.87 19.87
C THR A 232 0.11 14.33 20.03
N GLY A 233 -1.13 14.70 19.67
CA GLY A 233 -1.60 16.09 19.64
C GLY A 233 -1.18 16.87 18.39
N HIS A 234 -0.55 16.24 17.38
CA HIS A 234 -0.10 16.89 16.15
C HIS A 234 -1.22 16.94 15.10
N GLU A 235 -1.70 18.14 14.78
CA GLU A 235 -2.75 18.34 13.78
C GLU A 235 -2.22 18.19 12.34
N GLN A 236 -1.02 18.72 12.07
CA GLN A 236 -0.43 18.70 10.74
C GLN A 236 0.20 17.32 10.45
N SER A 237 0.02 16.84 9.22
CA SER A 237 0.54 15.52 8.81
C SER A 237 2.06 15.45 8.82
N GLU A 238 2.71 16.57 8.54
CA GLU A 238 4.17 16.72 8.50
C GLU A 238 4.81 16.50 9.88
N ASP A 239 4.10 16.86 10.95
CA ASP A 239 4.60 16.74 12.33
C ASP A 239 4.46 15.32 12.91
N ARG A 240 3.87 14.39 12.17
CA ARG A 240 3.56 13.03 12.65
C ARG A 240 4.67 12.00 12.39
N LEU A 241 5.83 12.43 11.89
CA LEU A 241 6.93 11.52 11.57
C LEU A 241 7.39 10.69 12.78
N TYR A 242 7.67 11.33 13.90
CA TYR A 242 8.17 10.62 15.10
C TYR A 242 7.16 9.61 15.65
N GLY A 243 5.88 9.95 15.67
CA GLY A 243 4.83 9.02 16.06
C GLY A 243 4.69 7.85 15.06
N THR A 244 4.87 8.12 13.76
CA THR A 244 4.91 7.07 12.72
C THR A 244 6.08 6.11 12.96
N LEU A 245 7.28 6.62 13.26
CA LEU A 245 8.45 5.79 13.60
C LEU A 245 8.23 4.96 14.87
N GLY A 246 7.51 5.49 15.87
CA GLY A 246 7.09 4.72 17.04
C GLY A 246 6.25 3.49 16.68
N VAL A 247 5.27 3.64 15.76
CA VAL A 247 4.48 2.51 15.27
C VAL A 247 5.34 1.57 14.39
N ALA A 248 6.29 2.09 13.63
CA ALA A 248 7.22 1.28 12.84
C ALA A 248 8.14 0.41 13.71
N ALA A 249 8.62 0.92 14.84
CA ALA A 249 9.38 0.15 15.83
C ALA A 249 8.51 -0.97 16.45
N TYR A 250 7.26 -0.67 16.77
CA TYR A 250 6.30 -1.67 17.25
C TYR A 250 6.02 -2.74 16.17
N ALA A 251 5.89 -2.34 14.90
CA ALA A 251 5.69 -3.26 13.79
C ALA A 251 6.83 -4.29 13.65
N GLN A 252 8.09 -3.87 13.87
CA GLN A 252 9.23 -4.80 13.88
C GLN A 252 9.10 -5.82 15.00
N GLN A 253 8.76 -5.41 16.22
CA GLN A 253 8.57 -6.32 17.36
C GLN A 253 7.43 -7.32 17.13
N GLN A 254 6.45 -6.96 16.28
CA GLN A 254 5.31 -7.80 15.93
C GLN A 254 5.52 -8.58 14.61
N ASN A 255 6.72 -8.60 14.05
CA ASN A 255 7.05 -9.28 12.79
C ASN A 255 6.10 -8.95 11.63
N ILE A 256 5.73 -7.67 11.49
CA ILE A 256 4.95 -7.18 10.36
C ILE A 256 5.81 -7.23 9.10
N ASP A 257 5.23 -7.66 7.98
CA ASP A 257 5.99 -7.89 6.75
C ASP A 257 6.31 -6.59 6.03
N TRP A 258 5.36 -5.64 5.95
CA TRP A 258 5.51 -4.43 5.16
C TRP A 258 5.01 -3.18 5.87
N LEU A 259 5.77 -2.10 5.72
CA LEU A 259 5.37 -0.74 6.10
C LEU A 259 5.24 0.13 4.85
N ARG A 260 4.05 0.70 4.63
CA ARG A 260 3.79 1.65 3.54
C ARG A 260 3.96 3.07 4.07
N VAL A 261 4.99 3.79 3.57
CA VAL A 261 5.49 5.02 4.20
C VAL A 261 5.82 6.13 3.21
N HIS A 262 5.71 7.40 3.65
CA HIS A 262 6.18 8.58 2.91
C HIS A 262 7.68 8.80 3.15
N ASP A 263 8.18 8.59 4.36
CA ASP A 263 9.51 8.98 4.83
C ASP A 263 10.45 7.77 4.80
N VAL A 264 10.83 7.31 3.61
CA VAL A 264 11.62 6.08 3.40
C VAL A 264 12.92 6.10 4.17
N GLN A 265 13.74 7.17 4.06
CA GLN A 265 15.05 7.27 4.73
C GLN A 265 14.92 7.11 6.24
N ALA A 266 13.96 7.81 6.88
CA ALA A 266 13.78 7.74 8.32
C ALA A 266 13.41 6.32 8.80
N HIS A 267 12.62 5.57 8.02
CA HIS A 267 12.27 4.18 8.33
C HIS A 267 13.46 3.23 8.09
N THR A 268 14.27 3.48 7.07
CA THR A 268 15.50 2.72 6.82
C THR A 268 16.52 2.93 7.94
N ASP A 269 16.66 4.16 8.43
CA ASP A 269 17.56 4.47 9.57
C ASP A 269 17.06 3.78 10.83
N LEU A 270 15.76 3.87 11.16
CA LEU A 270 15.15 3.16 12.28
C LEU A 270 15.43 1.64 12.19
N ARG A 271 15.12 1.03 11.04
CA ARG A 271 15.34 -0.40 10.79
C ARG A 271 16.81 -0.80 10.98
N SER A 272 17.72 0.05 10.53
CA SER A 272 19.17 -0.20 10.62
C SER A 272 19.67 -0.17 12.09
N VAL A 273 19.09 0.72 12.91
CA VAL A 273 19.40 0.78 14.35
C VAL A 273 18.85 -0.46 15.05
N LEU A 274 17.57 -0.78 14.86
CA LEU A 274 16.92 -1.89 15.52
C LEU A 274 17.62 -3.22 15.21
N ARG A 275 18.02 -3.47 13.93
CA ARG A 275 18.81 -4.65 13.55
C ARG A 275 20.14 -4.82 14.28
N LYS A 276 20.67 -3.79 14.91
CA LYS A 276 21.92 -3.86 15.67
C LYS A 276 21.69 -4.06 17.16
N LEU A 277 20.43 -3.85 17.59
CA LEU A 277 20.02 -4.01 18.98
C LEU A 277 19.42 -5.39 19.25
N ASP A 278 18.88 -6.04 18.20
CA ASP A 278 18.42 -7.44 18.21
C ASP A 278 19.65 -8.39 18.07
#